data_603b7dbbba8cf925891fb311b8a5bf91
#
_entry.id   603b7dbbba8cf925891fb311b8a5bf91
#
_cell.length_a   1.000
_cell.length_b   1.000
_cell.length_c   1.000
_cell.angle_alpha   90.00
_cell.angle_beta   90.00
_cell.angle_gamma   90.00
#
_symmetry.space_group_name_H-M   'P 1'
#
loop_
_entity.id
_entity.type
_entity.pdbx_description
1 polymer ?
#
loop_
_entity_poly.entity_id
_entity_poly.type
_entity_poly.pdbx_seq_one_letter_code
_entity_poly.pdbx_strand_id
1 'polypeptide(L)'
;RTGSRYISEDVLEEIPHLIAILRSHPLFGAYIDKRFDTTLNTRSVDDTKVTDHHALIITEDPASGLSKDEQLIYDMVAGRMLEAFGERCIKENTTVSLDAGGVHFSCKGSVTLVPGWRAVFNFKDEPNDEDDTTVSPALIEGDSLSVRDCEIQEKQTKPKPLHTESSLRAAMESAGKGVENEEEREAMKDCGIGTPATRAAIIEALFSREYITREKKSL
;
A
#
# COMPACT_ATOMS: atom_id res chain seq x y z
N ARG A 1 -4.27 5.79 -19.50
CA ARG A 1 -4.36 4.82 -18.38
C ARG A 1 -3.06 4.03 -18.32
N THR A 2 -2.46 3.90 -17.16
CA THR A 2 -1.22 3.16 -16.96
C THR A 2 -1.36 2.16 -15.83
N GLY A 3 -0.63 1.05 -15.91
CA GLY A 3 -0.38 0.10 -14.80
C GLY A 3 1.00 0.26 -14.20
N SER A 4 1.85 1.15 -14.76
CA SER A 4 3.18 1.37 -14.24
C SER A 4 3.14 2.00 -12.85
N ARG A 5 4.08 1.57 -12.01
CA ARG A 5 4.39 2.15 -10.69
C ARG A 5 5.70 2.92 -10.70
N TYR A 6 6.31 3.03 -11.88
CA TYR A 6 7.63 3.61 -12.06
C TYR A 6 7.57 4.83 -12.97
N ILE A 7 8.49 5.74 -12.76
CA ILE A 7 8.82 6.83 -13.67
C ILE A 7 10.21 6.60 -14.24
N SER A 8 10.54 7.28 -15.34
CA SER A 8 11.86 7.30 -15.93
C SER A 8 12.77 8.36 -15.28
N GLU A 9 14.06 8.31 -15.57
CA GLU A 9 15.02 9.26 -15.01
C GLU A 9 14.78 10.70 -15.49
N ASP A 10 14.34 10.89 -16.74
CA ASP A 10 13.98 12.21 -17.28
C ASP A 10 12.79 12.82 -16.54
N VAL A 11 11.77 12.02 -16.20
CA VAL A 11 10.61 12.49 -15.42
C VAL A 11 11.00 12.79 -13.96
N LEU A 12 12.03 12.13 -13.42
CA LEU A 12 12.51 12.41 -12.06
C LEU A 12 13.00 13.87 -11.92
N GLU A 13 13.55 14.46 -12.97
CA GLU A 13 14.03 15.85 -12.95
C GLU A 13 12.89 16.86 -12.72
N GLU A 14 11.64 16.51 -13.08
CA GLU A 14 10.45 17.34 -12.88
C GLU A 14 9.88 17.24 -11.45
N ILE A 15 10.12 16.15 -10.75
CA ILE A 15 9.50 15.86 -9.45
C ILE A 15 9.76 16.96 -8.40
N PRO A 16 10.97 17.53 -8.23
CA PRO A 16 11.19 18.61 -7.28
C PRO A 16 10.31 19.83 -7.54
N HIS A 17 10.08 20.17 -8.79
CA HIS A 17 9.22 21.28 -9.19
C HIS A 17 7.76 21.00 -8.87
N LEU A 18 7.27 19.80 -9.20
CA LEU A 18 5.91 19.37 -8.89
C LEU A 18 5.64 19.34 -7.37
N ILE A 19 6.62 18.92 -6.58
CA ILE A 19 6.53 18.98 -5.11
C ILE A 19 6.46 20.43 -4.63
N ALA A 20 7.22 21.35 -5.24
CA ALA A 20 7.19 22.75 -4.87
C ALA A 20 5.81 23.39 -5.09
N ILE A 21 5.10 23.01 -6.15
CA ILE A 21 3.71 23.45 -6.40
C ILE A 21 2.78 23.03 -5.26
N LEU A 22 2.97 21.85 -4.69
CA LEU A 22 2.14 21.33 -3.59
C LEU A 22 2.45 21.97 -2.22
N ARG A 23 3.44 22.84 -2.09
CA ARG A 23 3.72 23.54 -0.80
C ARG A 23 2.56 24.41 -0.34
N SER A 24 1.82 25.00 -1.25
CA SER A 24 0.62 25.79 -0.94
C SER A 24 -0.64 24.95 -0.76
N HIS A 25 -0.57 23.64 -0.99
CA HIS A 25 -1.75 22.76 -0.91
C HIS A 25 -2.19 22.55 0.54
N PRO A 26 -3.49 22.70 0.88
CA PRO A 26 -3.98 22.62 2.26
C PRO A 26 -3.65 21.32 2.99
N LEU A 27 -3.64 20.19 2.25
CA LEU A 27 -3.39 18.86 2.83
C LEU A 27 -1.90 18.55 2.95
N PHE A 28 -1.07 19.04 2.03
CA PHE A 28 0.30 18.54 1.87
C PHE A 28 1.39 19.54 2.25
N GLY A 29 1.09 20.84 2.26
CA GLY A 29 2.09 21.87 2.51
C GLY A 29 2.87 21.65 3.80
N ALA A 30 2.18 21.42 4.92
CA ALA A 30 2.82 21.16 6.21
C ALA A 30 3.70 19.91 6.25
N TYR A 31 3.36 18.88 5.49
CA TYR A 31 4.19 17.69 5.34
C TYR A 31 5.45 17.99 4.54
N ILE A 32 5.29 18.68 3.41
CA ILE A 32 6.40 19.04 2.52
C ILE A 32 7.42 19.90 3.25
N ASP A 33 6.98 20.94 3.95
CA ASP A 33 7.85 21.87 4.68
C ASP A 33 8.65 21.18 5.79
N LYS A 34 8.11 20.12 6.38
CA LYS A 34 8.79 19.39 7.46
C LYS A 34 9.70 18.28 6.99
N ARG A 35 9.44 17.69 5.80
CA ARG A 35 10.02 16.39 5.45
C ARG A 35 10.63 16.30 4.06
N PHE A 36 10.31 17.21 3.16
CA PHE A 36 10.95 17.26 1.84
C PHE A 36 12.10 18.26 1.85
N ASP A 37 13.20 17.88 2.48
CA ASP A 37 14.29 18.84 2.65
C ASP A 37 15.39 18.71 1.59
N THR A 38 15.62 17.58 0.94
CA THR A 38 16.64 17.56 -0.13
C THR A 38 16.82 16.25 -0.88
N THR A 39 16.45 15.10 -0.33
CA THR A 39 16.77 13.82 -0.99
C THR A 39 15.50 13.06 -1.31
N LEU A 40 15.20 12.95 -2.60
CA LEU A 40 14.09 12.13 -3.07
C LEU A 40 14.40 10.64 -2.93
N ASN A 41 13.39 9.86 -2.58
CA ASN A 41 13.48 8.42 -2.65
C ASN A 41 13.32 7.96 -4.11
N THR A 42 14.32 7.28 -4.65
CA THR A 42 14.36 6.89 -6.07
C THR A 42 13.88 5.46 -6.34
N ARG A 43 13.23 4.79 -5.36
CA ARG A 43 12.76 3.40 -5.53
C ARG A 43 11.69 3.22 -6.61
N SER A 44 10.99 4.29 -6.96
CA SER A 44 9.99 4.34 -8.02
C SER A 44 10.54 4.84 -9.35
N VAL A 45 11.86 4.93 -9.50
CA VAL A 45 12.54 5.32 -10.74
C VAL A 45 13.20 4.08 -11.33
N ASP A 46 12.78 3.70 -12.53
CA ASP A 46 13.34 2.53 -13.22
C ASP A 46 12.88 2.53 -14.67
N ASP A 47 13.74 2.97 -15.58
CA ASP A 47 13.45 3.07 -17.01
C ASP A 47 13.07 1.73 -17.64
N THR A 48 13.64 0.63 -17.13
CA THR A 48 13.37 -0.71 -17.65
C THR A 48 11.95 -1.20 -17.35
N LYS A 49 11.27 -0.57 -16.39
CA LYS A 49 9.89 -0.90 -15.97
C LYS A 49 8.85 0.10 -16.47
N VAL A 50 9.28 1.09 -17.23
CA VAL A 50 8.38 2.00 -17.95
C VAL A 50 8.30 1.53 -19.40
N THR A 51 7.19 0.90 -19.77
CA THR A 51 7.00 0.37 -21.12
C THR A 51 6.31 1.39 -22.03
N ASP A 52 5.01 1.58 -21.86
CA ASP A 52 4.21 2.49 -22.70
C ASP A 52 4.03 3.86 -22.04
N HIS A 53 3.76 3.87 -20.73
CA HIS A 53 3.49 5.05 -19.93
C HIS A 53 4.11 4.90 -18.54
N HIS A 54 4.64 6.00 -18.01
CA HIS A 54 5.09 6.08 -16.62
C HIS A 54 3.91 6.09 -15.63
N ALA A 55 4.20 6.02 -14.34
CA ALA A 55 3.22 6.15 -13.27
C ALA A 55 2.50 7.51 -13.32
N LEU A 56 1.28 7.58 -12.76
CA LEU A 56 0.54 8.83 -12.66
C LEU A 56 1.24 9.78 -11.68
N ILE A 57 1.46 11.00 -12.14
CA ILE A 57 1.93 12.14 -11.38
C ILE A 57 1.02 13.33 -11.65
N ILE A 58 1.10 14.38 -10.84
CA ILE A 58 0.44 15.66 -11.14
C ILE A 58 1.16 16.37 -12.28
N THR A 59 0.53 17.39 -12.85
CA THR A 59 1.11 18.29 -13.84
C THR A 59 1.43 19.64 -13.19
N GLU A 60 2.11 20.51 -13.94
CA GLU A 60 2.38 21.90 -13.54
C GLU A 60 1.13 22.77 -13.49
N ASP A 61 0.07 22.37 -14.19
CA ASP A 61 -1.18 23.11 -14.21
C ASP A 61 -1.82 23.15 -12.81
N PRO A 62 -2.19 24.35 -12.35
CA PRO A 62 -2.84 24.46 -11.06
C PRO A 62 -4.22 23.78 -11.07
N ALA A 63 -4.46 22.95 -10.08
CA ALA A 63 -5.74 22.27 -9.89
C ALA A 63 -6.82 23.25 -9.42
N SER A 64 -7.27 24.15 -10.30
CA SER A 64 -8.27 25.16 -10.02
C SER A 64 -9.61 24.83 -10.70
N GLY A 65 -10.72 25.14 -10.01
CA GLY A 65 -12.06 24.92 -10.57
C GLY A 65 -12.51 23.46 -10.65
N LEU A 66 -11.86 22.57 -9.95
CA LEU A 66 -12.23 21.15 -9.90
C LEU A 66 -13.52 20.94 -9.11
N SER A 67 -14.34 20.01 -9.56
CA SER A 67 -15.43 19.45 -8.76
C SER A 67 -14.87 18.71 -7.53
N LYS A 68 -15.75 18.37 -6.59
CA LYS A 68 -15.34 17.63 -5.39
C LYS A 68 -14.69 16.27 -5.70
N ASP A 69 -15.22 15.57 -6.68
CA ASP A 69 -14.71 14.25 -7.07
C ASP A 69 -13.38 14.35 -7.81
N GLU A 70 -13.23 15.35 -8.68
CA GLU A 70 -11.95 15.63 -9.35
C GLU A 70 -10.87 16.05 -8.33
N GLN A 71 -11.23 16.89 -7.34
CA GLN A 71 -10.31 17.25 -6.26
C GLN A 71 -9.85 16.04 -5.46
N LEU A 72 -10.76 15.11 -5.11
CA LEU A 72 -10.41 13.88 -4.41
C LEU A 72 -9.42 13.01 -5.22
N ILE A 73 -9.63 12.92 -6.53
CA ILE A 73 -8.73 12.16 -7.42
C ILE A 73 -7.36 12.87 -7.50
N TYR A 74 -7.37 14.20 -7.66
CA TYR A 74 -6.13 14.98 -7.68
C TYR A 74 -5.34 14.80 -6.37
N ASP A 75 -6.00 14.95 -5.22
CA ASP A 75 -5.39 14.76 -3.91
C ASP A 75 -4.80 13.36 -3.74
N MET A 76 -5.51 12.35 -4.24
CA MET A 76 -5.02 10.97 -4.20
C MET A 76 -3.77 10.79 -5.04
N VAL A 77 -3.73 11.32 -6.26
CA VAL A 77 -2.55 11.24 -7.15
C VAL A 77 -1.38 12.03 -6.56
N ALA A 78 -1.62 13.26 -6.12
CA ALA A 78 -0.61 14.11 -5.48
C ALA A 78 -0.02 13.47 -4.22
N GLY A 79 -0.88 12.95 -3.35
CA GLY A 79 -0.45 12.27 -2.13
C GLY A 79 0.35 11.01 -2.43
N ARG A 80 -0.07 10.18 -3.39
CA ARG A 80 0.70 9.00 -3.81
C ARG A 80 2.05 9.34 -4.41
N MET A 81 2.13 10.41 -5.18
CA MET A 81 3.41 10.94 -5.66
C MET A 81 4.33 11.33 -4.48
N LEU A 82 3.82 12.08 -3.50
CA LEU A 82 4.57 12.45 -2.31
C LEU A 82 5.01 11.23 -1.48
N GLU A 83 4.18 10.20 -1.36
CA GLU A 83 4.56 8.95 -0.70
C GLU A 83 5.68 8.21 -1.45
N ALA A 84 5.63 8.19 -2.78
CA ALA A 84 6.61 7.48 -3.60
C ALA A 84 8.01 8.08 -3.49
N PHE A 85 8.11 9.40 -3.42
CA PHE A 85 9.39 10.13 -3.36
C PHE A 85 9.75 10.58 -1.94
N GLY A 86 8.88 10.37 -0.96
CA GLY A 86 9.08 10.75 0.42
C GLY A 86 10.09 9.88 1.18
N GLU A 87 10.43 10.33 2.36
CA GLU A 87 11.32 9.64 3.29
C GLU A 87 10.79 8.24 3.62
N ARG A 88 11.70 7.31 3.89
CA ARG A 88 11.34 5.94 4.30
C ARG A 88 10.67 5.93 5.67
N CYS A 89 9.64 5.12 5.82
CA CYS A 89 9.12 4.75 7.12
C CYS A 89 10.10 3.78 7.80
N ILE A 90 10.51 4.09 9.04
CA ILE A 90 11.38 3.23 9.84
C ILE A 90 10.57 2.70 11.01
N LYS A 91 10.49 1.37 11.11
CA LYS A 91 9.83 0.67 12.22
C LYS A 91 10.84 -0.20 12.95
N GLU A 92 10.74 -0.23 14.26
CA GLU A 92 11.41 -1.19 15.11
C GLU A 92 10.44 -2.35 15.39
N ASN A 93 10.82 -3.56 14.98
CA ASN A 93 10.05 -4.75 15.22
C ASN A 93 10.74 -5.60 16.27
N THR A 94 10.06 -5.83 17.39
CA THR A 94 10.56 -6.69 18.48
C THR A 94 9.80 -8.00 18.47
N THR A 95 10.54 -9.10 18.50
CA THR A 95 9.96 -10.43 18.70
C THR A 95 10.47 -10.97 20.03
N VAL A 96 9.56 -11.33 20.91
CA VAL A 96 9.84 -11.94 22.20
C VAL A 96 9.46 -13.42 22.12
N SER A 97 10.42 -14.29 22.44
CA SER A 97 10.20 -15.74 22.56
C SER A 97 10.31 -16.13 24.02
N LEU A 98 9.33 -16.84 24.52
CA LEU A 98 9.23 -17.28 25.91
C LEU A 98 9.14 -18.81 25.97
N ASP A 99 9.76 -19.40 26.97
CA ASP A 99 9.59 -20.81 27.30
C ASP A 99 8.89 -20.94 28.65
N ALA A 100 7.82 -21.71 28.71
CA ALA A 100 7.12 -22.00 29.93
C ALA A 100 6.89 -23.51 30.05
N GLY A 101 7.80 -24.19 30.76
CA GLY A 101 7.73 -25.62 30.99
C GLY A 101 7.84 -26.46 29.70
N GLY A 102 8.67 -26.03 28.74
CA GLY A 102 8.87 -26.67 27.45
C GLY A 102 7.83 -26.30 26.38
N VAL A 103 6.93 -25.36 26.69
CA VAL A 103 5.99 -24.79 25.72
C VAL A 103 6.48 -23.42 25.28
N HIS A 104 6.64 -23.25 23.99
CA HIS A 104 7.14 -22.00 23.42
C HIS A 104 5.99 -21.03 23.10
N PHE A 105 6.12 -19.81 23.57
CA PHE A 105 5.23 -18.70 23.25
C PHE A 105 6.01 -17.62 22.51
N SER A 106 5.36 -16.90 21.62
CA SER A 106 5.94 -15.75 20.96
C SER A 106 4.98 -14.59 20.89
N CYS A 107 5.49 -13.39 21.07
CA CYS A 107 4.76 -12.19 20.78
C CYS A 107 5.62 -11.25 19.93
N LYS A 108 4.95 -10.38 19.17
CA LYS A 108 5.59 -9.39 18.31
C LYS A 108 5.07 -8.02 18.66
N GLY A 109 5.96 -7.04 18.69
CA GLY A 109 5.61 -5.64 18.82
C GLY A 109 6.25 -4.83 17.70
N SER A 110 5.63 -3.72 17.32
CA SER A 110 6.16 -2.82 16.30
C SER A 110 5.99 -1.38 16.76
N VAL A 111 7.06 -0.60 16.68
CA VAL A 111 7.05 0.83 17.01
C VAL A 111 7.53 1.60 15.78
N THR A 112 6.76 2.60 15.35
CA THR A 112 7.17 3.48 14.25
C THR A 112 8.12 4.56 14.79
N LEU A 113 9.42 4.45 14.47
CA LEU A 113 10.44 5.42 14.85
C LEU A 113 10.38 6.66 13.96
N VAL A 114 10.25 6.46 12.64
CA VAL A 114 10.13 7.53 11.65
C VAL A 114 8.93 7.22 10.77
N PRO A 115 7.86 8.02 10.80
CA PRO A 115 6.68 7.74 9.99
C PRO A 115 6.94 7.87 8.48
N GLY A 116 7.91 8.74 8.07
CA GLY A 116 8.29 8.90 6.68
C GLY A 116 7.09 9.20 5.78
N TRP A 117 6.99 8.49 4.66
CA TRP A 117 5.92 8.63 3.67
C TRP A 117 4.50 8.41 4.25
N ARG A 118 4.35 7.62 5.32
CA ARG A 118 3.04 7.37 5.96
C ARG A 118 2.41 8.64 6.55
N ALA A 119 3.21 9.67 6.80
CA ALA A 119 2.71 10.94 7.31
C ALA A 119 2.01 11.81 6.24
N VAL A 120 2.12 11.49 4.96
CA VAL A 120 1.47 12.25 3.86
C VAL A 120 -0.04 12.36 4.10
N PHE A 121 -0.70 11.24 4.38
CA PHE A 121 -2.13 11.18 4.67
C PHE A 121 -2.44 11.06 6.17
N ASN A 122 -1.45 11.31 7.05
CA ASN A 122 -1.60 11.13 8.50
C ASN A 122 -2.15 9.76 8.88
N PHE A 123 -1.72 8.72 8.16
CA PHE A 123 -2.08 7.36 8.53
C PHE A 123 -1.60 7.09 9.95
N LYS A 124 -2.54 7.00 10.87
CA LYS A 124 -2.30 6.39 12.17
C LYS A 124 -2.16 4.90 11.91
N ASP A 125 -1.16 4.27 12.50
CA ASP A 125 -1.13 2.82 12.57
C ASP A 125 -2.40 2.41 13.33
N GLU A 126 -3.44 1.99 12.59
CA GLU A 126 -4.55 1.30 13.23
C GLU A 126 -3.98 -0.01 13.77
N PRO A 127 -4.21 -0.34 15.03
CA PRO A 127 -3.81 -1.64 15.54
C PRO A 127 -4.48 -2.70 14.66
N ASN A 128 -3.68 -3.42 13.89
CA ASN A 128 -4.15 -4.64 13.28
C ASN A 128 -4.50 -5.60 14.43
N ASP A 129 -5.73 -6.08 14.49
CA ASP A 129 -6.32 -6.87 15.57
C ASP A 129 -5.53 -8.14 15.97
N GLU A 130 -4.44 -8.47 15.29
CA GLU A 130 -3.72 -9.70 15.53
C GLU A 130 -2.23 -9.55 15.95
N ASP A 131 -1.55 -8.38 15.73
CA ASP A 131 -0.10 -8.30 15.93
C ASP A 131 0.45 -6.98 16.53
N ASP A 132 -0.36 -5.99 16.86
CA ASP A 132 0.12 -4.67 17.30
C ASP A 132 -0.07 -4.46 18.81
N THR A 133 0.74 -5.13 19.60
CA THR A 133 1.04 -4.61 20.94
C THR A 133 1.98 -3.42 20.77
N THR A 134 1.45 -2.24 20.97
CA THR A 134 2.09 -0.94 20.72
C THR A 134 3.30 -0.64 21.61
N VAL A 135 3.64 -1.52 22.54
CA VAL A 135 4.77 -1.34 23.46
C VAL A 135 5.45 -2.69 23.66
N SER A 136 6.65 -2.84 23.14
CA SER A 136 7.55 -3.89 23.60
C SER A 136 8.09 -3.49 24.97
N PRO A 137 7.84 -4.25 26.03
CA PRO A 137 8.51 -4.00 27.30
C PRO A 137 10.04 -4.12 27.11
N ALA A 138 10.81 -3.35 27.85
CA ALA A 138 12.25 -3.46 27.87
C ALA A 138 12.63 -4.80 28.53
N LEU A 139 12.64 -5.88 27.76
CA LEU A 139 13.04 -7.22 28.18
C LEU A 139 14.46 -7.50 27.72
N ILE A 140 15.19 -8.21 28.55
CA ILE A 140 16.57 -8.66 28.28
C ILE A 140 16.51 -10.19 28.14
N GLU A 141 17.33 -10.75 27.26
CA GLU A 141 17.46 -12.20 27.11
C GLU A 141 17.88 -12.85 28.45
N GLY A 142 17.13 -13.84 28.87
CA GLY A 142 17.30 -14.51 30.15
C GLY A 142 16.41 -13.97 31.29
N ASP A 143 15.63 -12.94 31.06
CA ASP A 143 14.65 -12.46 32.04
C ASP A 143 13.62 -13.54 32.38
N SER A 144 13.30 -13.67 33.67
CA SER A 144 12.22 -14.54 34.13
C SER A 144 10.95 -13.74 34.38
N LEU A 145 9.87 -14.16 33.73
CA LEU A 145 8.57 -13.52 33.85
C LEU A 145 7.60 -14.40 34.65
N SER A 146 6.75 -13.75 35.44
CA SER A 146 5.66 -14.45 36.15
C SER A 146 4.39 -14.41 35.31
N VAL A 147 3.79 -15.59 35.05
CA VAL A 147 2.47 -15.68 34.43
C VAL A 147 1.45 -15.15 35.43
N ARG A 148 0.68 -14.12 35.02
CA ARG A 148 -0.39 -13.55 35.85
C ARG A 148 -1.73 -14.18 35.59
N ASP A 149 -1.98 -14.45 34.31
CA ASP A 149 -3.26 -15.00 33.86
C ASP A 149 -3.06 -15.81 32.58
N CYS A 150 -3.95 -16.75 32.34
CA CYS A 150 -3.94 -17.60 31.16
C CYS A 150 -5.38 -17.80 30.69
N GLU A 151 -5.69 -17.31 29.49
CA GLU A 151 -6.99 -17.43 28.87
C GLU A 151 -6.90 -18.30 27.61
N ILE A 152 -7.81 -19.25 27.48
CA ILE A 152 -7.98 -20.05 26.27
C ILE A 152 -9.03 -19.37 25.40
N GLN A 153 -8.60 -18.86 24.24
CA GLN A 153 -9.51 -18.28 23.26
C GLN A 153 -9.84 -19.29 22.17
N GLU A 154 -11.10 -19.67 22.10
CA GLU A 154 -11.61 -20.46 20.97
C GLU A 154 -11.81 -19.53 19.78
N LYS A 155 -11.06 -19.75 18.71
CA LYS A 155 -11.17 -18.99 17.46
C LYS A 155 -11.51 -19.94 16.31
N GLN A 156 -12.32 -19.47 15.39
CA GLN A 156 -12.62 -20.16 14.15
C GLN A 156 -11.92 -19.44 12.99
N THR A 157 -11.35 -20.21 12.08
CA THR A 157 -10.86 -19.67 10.81
C THR A 157 -12.02 -19.11 9.99
N LYS A 158 -11.81 -17.93 9.43
CA LYS A 158 -12.80 -17.32 8.53
C LYS A 158 -12.41 -17.64 7.08
N PRO A 159 -13.38 -17.86 6.18
CA PRO A 159 -13.10 -17.95 4.76
C PRO A 159 -12.50 -16.63 4.25
N LYS A 160 -11.80 -16.70 3.13
CA LYS A 160 -11.33 -15.47 2.47
C LYS A 160 -12.54 -14.56 2.20
N PRO A 161 -12.40 -13.25 2.40
CA PRO A 161 -13.49 -12.31 2.08
C PRO A 161 -13.79 -12.36 0.58
N LEU A 162 -15.02 -12.07 0.22
CA LEU A 162 -15.42 -11.89 -1.17
C LEU A 162 -14.60 -10.77 -1.81
N HIS A 163 -14.42 -10.84 -3.13
CA HIS A 163 -13.70 -9.80 -3.84
C HIS A 163 -14.44 -8.45 -3.76
N THR A 164 -13.66 -7.40 -3.64
CA THR A 164 -14.08 -6.04 -4.01
C THR A 164 -13.65 -5.77 -5.45
N GLU A 165 -14.15 -4.71 -6.08
CA GLU A 165 -13.68 -4.33 -7.43
C GLU A 165 -12.15 -4.13 -7.45
N SER A 166 -11.59 -3.54 -6.40
CA SER A 166 -10.15 -3.34 -6.28
C SER A 166 -9.40 -4.66 -6.18
N SER A 167 -9.84 -5.58 -5.31
CA SER A 167 -9.17 -6.87 -5.14
C SER A 167 -9.36 -7.79 -6.36
N LEU A 168 -10.50 -7.67 -7.07
CA LEU A 168 -10.72 -8.40 -8.33
C LEU A 168 -9.77 -7.89 -9.42
N ARG A 169 -9.58 -6.57 -9.54
CA ARG A 169 -8.59 -6.01 -10.48
C ARG A 169 -7.17 -6.47 -10.18
N ALA A 170 -6.80 -6.50 -8.91
CA ALA A 170 -5.48 -7.02 -8.49
C ALA A 170 -5.34 -8.52 -8.78
N ALA A 171 -6.40 -9.30 -8.58
CA ALA A 171 -6.41 -10.73 -8.94
C ALA A 171 -6.30 -10.94 -10.45
N MET A 172 -6.96 -10.13 -11.26
CA MET A 172 -6.83 -10.17 -12.73
C MET A 172 -5.38 -9.85 -13.16
N GLU A 173 -4.72 -8.90 -12.51
CA GLU A 173 -3.33 -8.55 -12.80
C GLU A 173 -2.36 -9.68 -12.48
N SER A 174 -2.63 -10.42 -11.43
CA SER A 174 -1.78 -11.52 -10.94
C SER A 174 -2.35 -12.91 -11.24
N ALA A 175 -3.27 -13.04 -12.19
CA ALA A 175 -4.01 -14.28 -12.45
C ALA A 175 -3.11 -15.48 -12.74
N GLY A 176 -1.98 -15.27 -13.39
CA GLY A 176 -0.98 -16.31 -13.64
C GLY A 176 -0.43 -16.99 -12.38
N LYS A 177 -0.44 -16.31 -11.23
CA LYS A 177 0.05 -16.89 -9.97
C LYS A 177 -0.84 -17.99 -9.40
N GLY A 178 -2.12 -18.02 -9.79
CA GLY A 178 -3.09 -19.04 -9.36
C GLY A 178 -3.19 -20.26 -10.29
N VAL A 179 -2.46 -20.29 -11.39
CA VAL A 179 -2.50 -21.37 -12.37
C VAL A 179 -1.59 -22.49 -11.90
N GLU A 180 -2.11 -23.72 -11.82
CA GLU A 180 -1.37 -24.90 -11.37
C GLU A 180 -0.38 -25.39 -12.43
N ASN A 181 -0.75 -25.29 -13.71
CA ASN A 181 0.11 -25.67 -14.83
C ASN A 181 1.24 -24.67 -15.02
N GLU A 182 2.49 -25.15 -15.04
CA GLU A 182 3.68 -24.30 -15.09
C GLU A 182 3.86 -23.58 -16.43
N GLU A 183 3.51 -24.23 -17.55
CA GLU A 183 3.58 -23.63 -18.88
C GLU A 183 2.53 -22.50 -19.03
N GLU A 184 1.31 -22.74 -18.57
CA GLU A 184 0.25 -21.74 -18.56
C GLU A 184 0.57 -20.58 -17.60
N ARG A 185 1.18 -20.89 -16.45
CA ARG A 185 1.63 -19.90 -15.48
C ARG A 185 2.69 -18.97 -16.07
N GLU A 186 3.69 -19.53 -16.76
CA GLU A 186 4.73 -18.76 -17.41
C GLU A 186 4.17 -17.90 -18.56
N ALA A 187 3.24 -18.44 -19.34
CA ALA A 187 2.55 -17.70 -20.40
C ALA A 187 1.71 -16.52 -19.88
N MET A 188 1.20 -16.60 -18.64
CA MET A 188 0.39 -15.56 -18.00
C MET A 188 1.18 -14.63 -17.06
N LYS A 189 2.48 -14.89 -16.86
CA LYS A 189 3.30 -14.21 -15.85
C LYS A 189 3.34 -12.71 -16.01
N ASP A 190 3.37 -12.22 -17.22
CA ASP A 190 3.52 -10.79 -17.55
C ASP A 190 2.24 -10.13 -18.06
N CYS A 191 1.19 -10.92 -18.34
CA CYS A 191 -0.02 -10.41 -19.00
C CYS A 191 -1.24 -10.31 -18.06
N GLY A 192 -1.43 -11.29 -17.16
CA GLY A 192 -2.65 -11.39 -16.37
C GLY A 192 -3.91 -11.52 -17.26
N ILE A 193 -5.07 -11.18 -16.72
CA ILE A 193 -6.34 -11.09 -17.46
C ILE A 193 -6.60 -9.63 -17.83
N GLY A 194 -6.64 -9.35 -19.13
CA GLY A 194 -6.83 -7.99 -19.65
C GLY A 194 -5.69 -7.04 -19.36
N THR A 195 -5.77 -5.84 -19.91
CA THR A 195 -4.80 -4.76 -19.71
C THR A 195 -5.33 -3.74 -18.69
N PRO A 196 -4.50 -2.85 -18.16
CA PRO A 196 -4.96 -1.73 -17.31
C PRO A 196 -6.10 -0.92 -17.94
N ALA A 197 -6.12 -0.81 -19.27
CA ALA A 197 -7.16 -0.09 -20.00
C ALA A 197 -8.48 -0.87 -20.11
N THR A 198 -8.44 -2.19 -20.17
CA THR A 198 -9.60 -3.05 -20.47
C THR A 198 -10.22 -3.72 -19.24
N ARG A 199 -9.48 -3.88 -18.13
CA ARG A 199 -9.99 -4.58 -16.92
C ARG A 199 -11.28 -3.99 -16.38
N ALA A 200 -11.40 -2.65 -16.35
CA ALA A 200 -12.63 -2.00 -15.89
C ALA A 200 -13.84 -2.37 -16.79
N ALA A 201 -13.66 -2.31 -18.10
CA ALA A 201 -14.71 -2.69 -19.05
C ALA A 201 -15.10 -4.16 -18.96
N ILE A 202 -14.14 -5.06 -18.68
CA ILE A 202 -14.42 -6.48 -18.45
C ILE A 202 -15.29 -6.66 -17.20
N ILE A 203 -14.96 -5.99 -16.10
CA ILE A 203 -15.76 -6.06 -14.86
C ILE A 203 -17.17 -5.51 -15.09
N GLU A 204 -17.31 -4.38 -15.76
CA GLU A 204 -18.62 -3.82 -16.12
C GLU A 204 -19.44 -4.77 -17.02
N ALA A 205 -18.78 -5.48 -17.93
CA ALA A 205 -19.46 -6.49 -18.76
C ALA A 205 -19.96 -7.67 -17.91
N LEU A 206 -19.25 -8.06 -16.86
CA LEU A 206 -19.71 -9.11 -15.93
C LEU A 206 -20.94 -8.66 -15.15
N PHE A 207 -21.00 -7.39 -14.71
CA PHE A 207 -22.19 -6.83 -14.07
C PHE A 207 -23.38 -6.75 -15.06
N SER A 208 -23.15 -6.23 -16.26
CA SER A 208 -24.22 -6.08 -17.26
C SER A 208 -24.81 -7.41 -17.73
N ARG A 209 -24.03 -8.49 -17.62
CA ARG A 209 -24.47 -9.86 -17.93
C ARG A 209 -24.96 -10.64 -16.71
N GLU A 210 -25.04 -9.98 -15.55
CA GLU A 210 -25.50 -10.57 -14.30
C GLU A 210 -24.70 -11.79 -13.83
N TYR A 211 -23.42 -11.90 -14.24
CA TYR A 211 -22.52 -12.96 -13.76
C TYR A 211 -21.99 -12.67 -12.35
N ILE A 212 -21.91 -11.40 -11.99
CA ILE A 212 -21.57 -10.93 -10.65
C ILE A 212 -22.56 -9.86 -10.22
N THR A 213 -22.80 -9.79 -8.91
CA THR A 213 -23.64 -8.76 -8.30
C THR A 213 -22.84 -8.02 -7.24
N ARG A 214 -23.21 -6.77 -7.00
CA ARG A 214 -22.56 -5.96 -5.97
C ARG A 214 -23.37 -6.00 -4.69
N GLU A 215 -22.74 -6.46 -3.61
CA GLU A 215 -23.29 -6.38 -2.27
C GLU A 215 -22.44 -5.44 -1.42
N LYS A 216 -22.88 -4.19 -1.24
CA LYS A 216 -22.12 -3.10 -0.61
C LYS A 216 -20.77 -2.87 -1.35
N LYS A 217 -19.64 -3.28 -0.74
CA LYS A 217 -18.30 -3.18 -1.34
C LYS A 217 -17.82 -4.52 -1.92
N SER A 218 -18.55 -5.61 -1.72
CA SER A 218 -18.19 -6.97 -2.15
C SER A 218 -18.89 -7.36 -3.45
N LEU A 219 -18.27 -8.28 -4.17
CA LEU A 219 -18.74 -8.86 -5.43
C LEU A 219 -19.06 -10.33 -5.24
#